data_e3040d889a835c27914e8181fdbdea5b
#
_entry.id   e3040d889a835c27914e8181fdbdea5b
#
_cell.length_a   1.000
_cell.length_b   1.000
_cell.length_c   1.000
_cell.angle_alpha   90.00
_cell.angle_beta   90.00
_cell.angle_gamma   90.00
#
_symmetry.space_group_name_H-M   'P 1'
#
loop_
_entity.id
_entity.type
_entity.pdbx_description
1 polymer ?
#
loop_
_entity_poly.entity_id
_entity_poly.type
_entity_poly.pdbx_seq_one_letter_code
_entity_poly.pdbx_strand_id
1 'polypeptide(L)'
;MNLTKIVLATAFALSPAAAYAIDISGAGATFPYPVYAKWADAYKKETGTSLNYQSIGSGGGIKQIKAKTVTFGATDAPLTGKDLDESGLVQFPMVMGSVTPVVNLEGVKPGELVLDGPTLANIFLGQIKSWDDAAIAKLNPNVKLPKQAIVPVRRSDGSGTTYNLSLIHI
;
A
#
# COMPACT_ATOMS: atom_id res chain seq x y z
N MET A 1 55.90 -38.96 11.85
CA MET A 1 54.76 -38.06 11.50
C MET A 1 53.79 -38.13 12.66
N ASN A 2 53.72 -37.08 13.48
CA ASN A 2 53.07 -37.14 14.81
C ASN A 2 51.54 -37.09 14.64
N LEU A 3 50.84 -38.09 15.13
CA LEU A 3 49.37 -38.20 15.16
C LEU A 3 48.69 -36.95 15.71
N THR A 4 49.33 -36.22 16.62
CA THR A 4 48.81 -34.98 17.24
C THR A 4 48.65 -33.84 16.25
N LYS A 5 49.36 -33.82 15.13
CA LYS A 5 49.25 -32.78 14.09
C LYS A 5 48.11 -33.04 13.11
N ILE A 6 47.65 -34.28 12.99
CA ILE A 6 46.53 -34.66 12.10
C ILE A 6 45.19 -34.35 12.77
N VAL A 7 45.08 -34.45 14.10
CA VAL A 7 43.81 -34.15 14.83
C VAL A 7 43.50 -32.65 14.85
N LEU A 8 44.53 -31.77 14.82
CA LEU A 8 44.30 -30.31 14.78
C LEU A 8 43.82 -29.80 13.41
N ALA A 9 44.18 -30.50 12.32
CA ALA A 9 43.78 -30.09 10.96
C ALA A 9 42.34 -30.48 10.59
N THR A 10 41.79 -31.50 11.26
CA THR A 10 40.38 -31.93 11.00
C THR A 10 39.34 -31.18 11.82
N ALA A 11 39.74 -30.49 12.89
CA ALA A 11 38.81 -29.70 13.70
C ALA A 11 38.39 -28.35 13.05
N PHE A 12 39.13 -27.90 12.04
CA PHE A 12 38.84 -26.61 11.35
C PHE A 12 37.87 -26.73 10.18
N ALA A 13 37.52 -27.96 9.75
CA ALA A 13 36.67 -28.17 8.56
C ALA A 13 35.17 -28.32 8.86
N LEU A 14 34.76 -28.24 10.13
CA LEU A 14 33.35 -28.38 10.57
C LEU A 14 32.83 -27.10 11.25
N SER A 15 33.24 -25.92 10.77
CA SER A 15 32.49 -24.72 11.12
C SER A 15 31.12 -24.80 10.40
N PRO A 16 30.01 -24.92 11.13
CA PRO A 16 28.70 -24.78 10.48
C PRO A 16 28.69 -23.41 9.82
N ALA A 17 28.53 -23.36 8.51
CA ALA A 17 28.19 -22.14 7.83
C ALA A 17 26.87 -21.66 8.47
N ALA A 18 26.96 -20.72 9.40
CA ALA A 18 25.78 -20.05 9.91
C ALA A 18 25.13 -19.39 8.71
N ALA A 19 24.08 -20.02 8.18
CA ALA A 19 23.22 -19.39 7.20
C ALA A 19 22.61 -18.18 7.91
N TYR A 20 23.18 -17.00 7.68
CA TYR A 20 22.53 -15.77 8.10
C TYR A 20 21.22 -15.72 7.35
N ALA A 21 20.12 -15.88 8.06
CA ALA A 21 18.81 -15.58 7.53
C ALA A 21 18.83 -14.10 7.11
N ILE A 22 18.80 -13.84 5.80
CA ILE A 22 18.75 -12.48 5.28
C ILE A 22 17.35 -11.98 5.57
N ASP A 23 17.23 -11.03 6.50
CA ASP A 23 15.96 -10.36 6.77
C ASP A 23 15.49 -9.61 5.51
N ILE A 24 14.23 -9.82 5.15
CA ILE A 24 13.61 -9.15 4.02
C ILE A 24 13.03 -7.83 4.50
N SER A 25 13.43 -6.71 3.88
CA SER A 25 12.90 -5.39 4.18
C SER A 25 12.06 -4.87 3.05
N GLY A 26 10.90 -4.32 3.37
CA GLY A 26 10.00 -3.70 2.40
C GLY A 26 9.43 -2.39 2.90
N ALA A 27 9.00 -1.54 1.97
CA ALA A 27 8.34 -0.29 2.32
C ALA A 27 7.34 0.13 1.23
N GLY A 28 6.33 0.89 1.60
CA GLY A 28 5.45 1.51 0.62
C GLY A 28 3.98 1.57 0.98
N ALA A 29 3.13 1.16 0.05
CA ALA A 29 1.68 1.28 0.11
C ALA A 29 1.09 0.86 1.47
N THR A 30 0.10 1.61 1.92
CA THR A 30 -0.50 1.42 3.26
C THR A 30 -1.64 0.42 3.26
N PHE A 31 -2.40 0.31 2.17
CA PHE A 31 -3.58 -0.56 2.14
C PHE A 31 -3.25 -2.06 2.31
N PRO A 32 -2.14 -2.62 1.79
CA PRO A 32 -1.86 -4.05 1.90
C PRO A 32 -1.24 -4.44 3.25
N TYR A 33 -0.89 -3.45 4.10
CA TYR A 33 -0.16 -3.68 5.36
C TYR A 33 -0.77 -4.78 6.25
N PRO A 34 -2.11 -4.82 6.49
CA PRO A 34 -2.70 -5.86 7.34
C PRO A 34 -2.47 -7.28 6.80
N VAL A 35 -2.45 -7.44 5.48
CA VAL A 35 -2.19 -8.73 4.82
C VAL A 35 -0.69 -9.06 4.90
N TYR A 36 0.16 -8.10 4.59
CA TYR A 36 1.63 -8.28 4.65
C TYR A 36 2.11 -8.61 6.06
N ALA A 37 1.55 -8.00 7.09
CA ALA A 37 1.88 -8.32 8.48
C ALA A 37 1.55 -9.79 8.81
N LYS A 38 0.37 -10.28 8.41
CA LYS A 38 0.00 -11.69 8.59
C LYS A 38 0.89 -12.65 7.81
N TRP A 39 1.23 -12.30 6.58
CA TRP A 39 2.14 -13.10 5.77
C TRP A 39 3.55 -13.14 6.36
N ALA A 40 4.06 -12.00 6.85
CA ALA A 40 5.35 -11.92 7.52
C ALA A 40 5.42 -12.84 8.74
N ASP A 41 4.38 -12.84 9.57
CA ASP A 41 4.31 -13.71 10.75
C ASP A 41 4.27 -15.20 10.37
N ALA A 42 3.47 -15.56 9.36
CA ALA A 42 3.39 -16.94 8.88
C ALA A 42 4.72 -17.40 8.28
N TYR A 43 5.30 -16.58 7.41
CA TYR A 43 6.57 -16.88 6.76
C TYR A 43 7.71 -17.06 7.74
N LYS A 44 7.77 -16.19 8.77
CA LYS A 44 8.78 -16.33 9.85
C LYS A 44 8.63 -17.63 10.62
N LYS A 45 7.40 -18.07 10.91
CA LYS A 45 7.15 -19.34 11.61
C LYS A 45 7.60 -20.56 10.79
N GLU A 46 7.42 -20.51 9.48
CA GLU A 46 7.75 -21.63 8.59
C GLU A 46 9.24 -21.68 8.22
N THR A 47 9.85 -20.52 7.99
CA THR A 47 11.20 -20.44 7.40
C THR A 47 12.27 -19.91 8.36
N GLY A 48 11.87 -19.29 9.47
CA GLY A 48 12.78 -18.57 10.36
C GLY A 48 13.21 -17.18 9.85
N THR A 49 12.91 -16.83 8.57
CA THR A 49 13.28 -15.57 7.95
C THR A 49 12.29 -14.46 8.35
N SER A 50 12.80 -13.33 8.83
CA SER A 50 11.97 -12.18 9.17
C SER A 50 11.69 -11.32 7.93
N LEU A 51 10.44 -10.84 7.81
CA LEU A 51 10.04 -9.83 6.84
C LEU A 51 9.57 -8.59 7.60
N ASN A 52 10.26 -7.47 7.39
CA ASN A 52 9.90 -6.19 7.98
C ASN A 52 9.34 -5.27 6.90
N TYR A 53 8.08 -4.87 7.03
CA TYR A 53 7.41 -3.97 6.09
C TYR A 53 7.03 -2.64 6.76
N GLN A 54 7.46 -1.54 6.14
CA GLN A 54 7.15 -0.19 6.59
C GLN A 54 6.04 0.44 5.75
N SER A 55 4.90 0.67 6.38
CA SER A 55 3.72 1.29 5.76
C SER A 55 3.87 2.82 5.72
N ILE A 56 4.58 3.34 4.71
CA ILE A 56 4.95 4.76 4.56
C ILE A 56 4.37 5.45 3.32
N GLY A 57 3.43 4.77 2.67
CA GLY A 57 2.80 5.23 1.42
C GLY A 57 3.57 4.87 0.17
N SER A 58 2.85 4.75 -0.96
CA SER A 58 3.40 4.33 -2.26
C SER A 58 4.58 5.17 -2.70
N GLY A 59 4.51 6.49 -2.55
CA GLY A 59 5.61 7.39 -2.90
C GLY A 59 6.87 7.16 -2.08
N GLY A 60 6.73 6.84 -0.78
CA GLY A 60 7.84 6.48 0.09
C GLY A 60 8.50 5.16 -0.34
N GLY A 61 7.67 4.15 -0.66
CA GLY A 61 8.13 2.86 -1.17
C GLY A 61 8.91 2.97 -2.48
N ILE A 62 8.38 3.72 -3.44
CA ILE A 62 9.05 3.99 -4.72
C ILE A 62 10.41 4.64 -4.51
N LYS A 63 10.49 5.64 -3.63
CA LYS A 63 11.76 6.31 -3.31
C LYS A 63 12.78 5.34 -2.72
N GLN A 64 12.38 4.50 -1.75
CA GLN A 64 13.28 3.58 -1.08
C GLN A 64 13.77 2.45 -2.00
N ILE A 65 12.89 1.89 -2.84
CA ILE A 65 13.31 0.82 -3.76
C ILE A 65 14.25 1.37 -4.85
N LYS A 66 13.98 2.57 -5.40
CA LYS A 66 14.90 3.23 -6.34
C LYS A 66 16.26 3.56 -5.71
N ALA A 67 16.27 3.92 -4.43
CA ALA A 67 17.50 4.15 -3.65
C ALA A 67 18.17 2.85 -3.17
N LYS A 68 17.58 1.68 -3.43
CA LYS A 68 18.08 0.35 -3.00
C LYS A 68 18.27 0.22 -1.49
N THR A 69 17.45 0.93 -0.69
CA THR A 69 17.48 0.87 0.78
C THR A 69 16.57 -0.21 1.35
N VAL A 70 15.73 -0.81 0.53
CA VAL A 70 14.84 -1.93 0.87
C VAL A 70 14.92 -3.02 -0.20
N THR A 71 14.57 -4.25 0.18
CA THR A 71 14.57 -5.42 -0.72
C THR A 71 13.44 -5.36 -1.73
N PHE A 72 12.26 -4.81 -1.32
CA PHE A 72 11.12 -4.59 -2.20
C PHE A 72 10.36 -3.30 -1.84
N GLY A 73 9.72 -2.72 -2.84
CA GLY A 73 8.79 -1.61 -2.66
C GLY A 73 7.37 -2.03 -3.01
N ALA A 74 6.36 -1.50 -2.32
CA ALA A 74 4.97 -1.71 -2.68
C ALA A 74 4.31 -0.39 -3.07
N THR A 75 3.51 -0.42 -4.14
CA THR A 75 2.83 0.77 -4.66
C THR A 75 1.48 0.40 -5.27
N ASP A 76 0.49 1.26 -5.09
CA ASP A 76 -0.79 1.22 -5.80
C ASP A 76 -0.79 2.18 -7.02
N ALA A 77 0.32 2.92 -7.22
CA ALA A 77 0.55 3.73 -8.41
C ALA A 77 1.63 3.05 -9.26
N PRO A 78 1.26 2.30 -10.32
CA PRO A 78 2.23 1.58 -11.13
C PRO A 78 3.27 2.50 -11.74
N LEU A 79 4.53 2.05 -11.76
CA LEU A 79 5.59 2.72 -12.50
C LEU A 79 5.42 2.46 -14.00
N THR A 80 5.84 3.41 -14.81
CA THR A 80 5.88 3.23 -16.27
C THR A 80 6.99 2.24 -16.65
N GLY A 81 6.89 1.61 -17.84
CA GLY A 81 7.95 0.76 -18.35
C GLY A 81 9.31 1.47 -18.38
N LYS A 82 9.32 2.75 -18.82
CA LYS A 82 10.53 3.59 -18.82
C LYS A 82 11.12 3.76 -17.41
N ASP A 83 10.29 4.04 -16.40
CA ASP A 83 10.76 4.18 -15.01
C ASP A 83 11.36 2.88 -14.47
N LEU A 84 10.80 1.73 -14.85
CA LEU A 84 11.28 0.40 -14.45
C LEU A 84 12.64 0.12 -15.09
N ASP A 85 12.77 0.34 -16.39
CA ASP A 85 14.01 0.11 -17.13
C ASP A 85 15.15 0.99 -16.60
N GLU A 86 14.89 2.29 -16.44
CA GLU A 86 15.90 3.25 -15.93
C GLU A 86 16.35 2.94 -14.49
N SER A 87 15.46 2.33 -13.70
CA SER A 87 15.75 1.99 -12.30
C SER A 87 16.24 0.56 -12.11
N GLY A 88 16.21 -0.28 -13.15
CA GLY A 88 16.53 -1.70 -13.08
C GLY A 88 15.56 -2.47 -12.19
N LEU A 89 14.29 -2.12 -12.26
CA LEU A 89 13.23 -2.71 -11.43
C LEU A 89 12.27 -3.54 -12.27
N VAL A 90 11.63 -4.51 -11.61
CA VAL A 90 10.46 -5.23 -12.13
C VAL A 90 9.29 -5.01 -11.20
N GLN A 91 8.06 -5.03 -11.72
CA GLN A 91 6.87 -4.96 -10.90
C GLN A 91 5.85 -6.02 -11.31
N PHE A 92 5.08 -6.49 -10.34
CA PHE A 92 4.04 -7.48 -10.53
C PHE A 92 2.91 -7.29 -9.49
N PRO A 93 1.66 -7.69 -9.80
CA PRO A 93 0.55 -7.58 -8.86
C PRO A 93 0.70 -8.58 -7.71
N MET A 94 0.43 -8.13 -6.48
CA MET A 94 0.47 -8.96 -5.27
C MET A 94 -0.86 -9.03 -4.56
N VAL A 95 -1.51 -7.88 -4.35
CA VAL A 95 -2.74 -7.76 -3.58
C VAL A 95 -3.68 -6.80 -4.31
N MET A 96 -4.95 -7.15 -4.34
CA MET A 96 -6.00 -6.30 -4.88
C MET A 96 -6.91 -5.81 -3.75
N GLY A 97 -7.28 -4.55 -3.80
CA GLY A 97 -8.22 -3.91 -2.89
C GLY A 97 -9.08 -2.88 -3.61
N SER A 98 -10.05 -2.33 -2.90
CA SER A 98 -10.90 -1.26 -3.42
C SER A 98 -10.62 0.07 -2.73
N VAL A 99 -10.84 1.17 -3.46
CA VAL A 99 -10.88 2.52 -2.90
C VAL A 99 -12.35 2.85 -2.64
N THR A 100 -12.74 2.94 -1.37
CA THR A 100 -14.12 3.18 -0.98
C THR A 100 -14.22 4.54 -0.31
N PRO A 101 -15.04 5.48 -0.84
CA PRO A 101 -15.37 6.73 -0.16
C PRO A 101 -16.11 6.43 1.15
N VAL A 102 -15.67 7.04 2.24
CA VAL A 102 -16.31 6.96 3.55
C VAL A 102 -16.93 8.30 3.86
N VAL A 103 -18.20 8.29 4.24
CA VAL A 103 -18.98 9.49 4.52
C VAL A 103 -19.43 9.47 5.98
N ASN A 104 -19.22 10.59 6.69
CA ASN A 104 -19.80 10.84 7.99
C ASN A 104 -20.90 11.89 7.87
N LEU A 105 -22.14 11.43 7.76
CA LEU A 105 -23.30 12.27 7.49
C LEU A 105 -24.45 11.89 8.43
N GLU A 106 -24.87 12.85 9.28
CA GLU A 106 -25.95 12.61 10.22
C GLU A 106 -27.28 12.37 9.50
N GLY A 107 -28.05 11.39 9.97
CA GLY A 107 -29.35 11.03 9.43
C GLY A 107 -29.31 10.14 8.19
N VAL A 108 -28.13 9.81 7.68
CA VAL A 108 -27.94 8.88 6.54
C VAL A 108 -27.31 7.59 7.03
N LYS A 109 -27.97 6.46 6.78
CA LYS A 109 -27.47 5.15 7.21
C LYS A 109 -26.41 4.59 6.24
N PRO A 110 -25.57 3.68 6.71
CA PRO A 110 -24.64 2.98 5.82
C PRO A 110 -25.35 2.32 4.64
N GLY A 111 -24.85 2.58 3.44
CA GLY A 111 -25.39 2.02 2.19
C GLY A 111 -26.60 2.78 1.59
N GLU A 112 -27.10 3.82 2.24
CA GLU A 112 -28.21 4.63 1.69
C GLU A 112 -27.75 5.66 0.67
N LEU A 113 -26.53 6.22 0.82
CA LEU A 113 -26.01 7.24 -0.09
C LEU A 113 -25.47 6.60 -1.37
N VAL A 114 -25.96 7.06 -2.50
CA VAL A 114 -25.48 6.68 -3.84
C VAL A 114 -24.76 7.86 -4.48
N LEU A 115 -23.55 7.61 -4.96
CA LEU A 115 -22.76 8.56 -5.74
C LEU A 115 -22.29 7.86 -7.02
N ASP A 116 -22.36 8.55 -8.14
CA ASP A 116 -21.73 8.11 -9.38
C ASP A 116 -20.33 8.71 -9.55
N GLY A 117 -19.57 8.25 -10.54
CA GLY A 117 -18.22 8.73 -10.80
C GLY A 117 -18.15 10.23 -11.04
N PRO A 118 -18.96 10.81 -11.93
CA PRO A 118 -18.98 12.26 -12.18
C PRO A 118 -19.30 13.08 -10.93
N THR A 119 -20.28 12.68 -10.13
CA THR A 119 -20.63 13.37 -8.88
C THR A 119 -19.48 13.30 -7.87
N LEU A 120 -18.89 12.13 -7.71
CA LEU A 120 -17.73 11.96 -6.82
C LEU A 120 -16.54 12.80 -7.28
N ALA A 121 -16.24 12.81 -8.58
CA ALA A 121 -15.20 13.65 -9.16
C ALA A 121 -15.43 15.14 -8.85
N ASN A 122 -16.64 15.64 -9.07
CA ASN A 122 -16.99 17.04 -8.82
C ASN A 122 -16.91 17.42 -7.32
N ILE A 123 -17.18 16.47 -6.41
CA ILE A 123 -16.96 16.68 -4.97
C ILE A 123 -15.46 16.90 -4.71
N PHE A 124 -14.59 16.02 -5.19
CA PHE A 124 -13.14 16.13 -4.96
C PHE A 124 -12.49 17.31 -5.69
N LEU A 125 -13.06 17.78 -6.80
CA LEU A 125 -12.66 19.01 -7.50
C LEU A 125 -13.19 20.27 -6.81
N GLY A 126 -14.06 20.15 -5.79
CA GLY A 126 -14.63 21.27 -5.06
C GLY A 126 -15.69 22.04 -5.87
N GLN A 127 -16.27 21.44 -6.89
CA GLN A 127 -17.39 21.98 -7.65
C GLN A 127 -18.71 21.75 -6.90
N ILE A 128 -18.92 20.57 -6.34
CA ILE A 128 -20.02 20.25 -5.44
C ILE A 128 -19.53 20.46 -4.00
N LYS A 129 -20.18 21.38 -3.27
CA LYS A 129 -19.71 21.83 -1.95
C LYS A 129 -20.69 21.55 -0.81
N SER A 130 -21.89 21.06 -1.09
CA SER A 130 -22.93 20.76 -0.10
C SER A 130 -23.58 19.42 -0.39
N TRP A 131 -23.98 18.73 0.67
CA TRP A 131 -24.62 17.41 0.54
C TRP A 131 -26.01 17.48 -0.07
N ASP A 132 -26.72 18.62 0.05
CA ASP A 132 -28.01 18.87 -0.58
C ASP A 132 -27.93 19.38 -2.04
N ASP A 133 -26.75 19.29 -2.66
CA ASP A 133 -26.58 19.66 -4.08
C ASP A 133 -27.50 18.85 -4.99
N ALA A 134 -28.04 19.51 -6.01
CA ALA A 134 -28.99 18.91 -6.95
C ALA A 134 -28.46 17.63 -7.64
N ALA A 135 -27.15 17.56 -7.92
CA ALA A 135 -26.55 16.39 -8.52
C ALA A 135 -26.58 15.18 -7.57
N ILE A 136 -26.32 15.41 -6.28
CA ILE A 136 -26.41 14.36 -5.27
C ILE A 136 -27.86 13.98 -5.00
N ALA A 137 -28.76 14.98 -4.85
CA ALA A 137 -30.18 14.76 -4.59
C ALA A 137 -30.84 13.93 -5.69
N LYS A 138 -30.49 14.17 -6.96
CA LYS A 138 -31.00 13.41 -8.11
C LYS A 138 -30.67 11.90 -8.02
N LEU A 139 -29.51 11.54 -7.49
CA LEU A 139 -29.11 10.14 -7.30
C LEU A 139 -29.76 9.52 -6.06
N ASN A 140 -30.26 10.35 -5.14
CA ASN A 140 -30.76 9.95 -3.83
C ASN A 140 -32.18 10.47 -3.54
N PRO A 141 -33.20 10.19 -4.39
CA PRO A 141 -34.54 10.80 -4.27
C PRO A 141 -35.26 10.44 -2.96
N ASN A 142 -34.89 9.36 -2.30
CA ASN A 142 -35.50 8.88 -1.08
C ASN A 142 -34.69 9.18 0.19
N VAL A 143 -33.54 9.87 0.06
CA VAL A 143 -32.67 10.20 1.18
C VAL A 143 -32.80 11.68 1.52
N LYS A 144 -33.09 11.98 2.77
CA LYS A 144 -33.13 13.37 3.25
C LYS A 144 -31.68 13.86 3.47
N LEU A 145 -31.14 14.51 2.46
CA LEU A 145 -29.78 15.06 2.51
C LEU A 145 -29.76 16.35 3.35
N PRO A 146 -28.84 16.51 4.30
CA PRO A 146 -28.72 17.71 5.11
C PRO A 146 -28.05 18.83 4.30
N LYS A 147 -28.44 20.08 4.57
CA LYS A 147 -27.74 21.28 4.08
C LYS A 147 -26.45 21.49 4.86
N GLN A 148 -25.45 20.67 4.53
CA GLN A 148 -24.15 20.65 5.21
C GLN A 148 -23.03 20.71 4.18
N ALA A 149 -21.99 21.49 4.50
CA ALA A 149 -20.81 21.60 3.63
C ALA A 149 -20.06 20.27 3.55
N ILE A 150 -19.59 19.94 2.35
CA ILE A 150 -18.71 18.80 2.11
C ILE A 150 -17.26 19.22 2.36
N VAL A 151 -16.56 18.47 3.16
CA VAL A 151 -15.12 18.63 3.41
C VAL A 151 -14.41 17.35 2.92
N PRO A 152 -13.85 17.36 1.70
CA PRO A 152 -13.13 16.21 1.19
C PRO A 152 -11.83 16.02 1.97
N VAL A 153 -11.60 14.80 2.46
CA VAL A 153 -10.37 14.43 3.16
C VAL A 153 -9.53 13.52 2.27
N ARG A 154 -8.29 13.91 2.05
CA ARG A 154 -7.31 13.15 1.26
C ARG A 154 -5.95 13.24 1.90
N ARG A 155 -5.06 12.32 1.57
CA ARG A 155 -3.68 12.35 2.05
C ARG A 155 -2.88 13.45 1.34
N SER A 156 -1.93 14.05 2.08
CA SER A 156 -1.00 15.06 1.56
C SER A 156 0.32 14.48 1.07
N ASP A 157 0.63 13.23 1.44
CA ASP A 157 1.83 12.51 1.03
C ASP A 157 1.62 11.71 -0.27
N GLY A 158 2.67 11.06 -0.76
CA GLY A 158 2.63 10.20 -1.95
C GLY A 158 1.80 8.94 -1.74
N SER A 159 0.47 9.08 -1.80
CA SER A 159 -0.50 8.02 -1.57
C SER A 159 -0.97 7.39 -2.88
N GLY A 160 -0.81 6.06 -3.02
CA GLY A 160 -1.37 5.31 -4.13
C GLY A 160 -2.89 5.30 -4.13
N THR A 161 -3.54 5.29 -2.96
CA THR A 161 -5.00 5.43 -2.84
C THR A 161 -5.49 6.76 -3.41
N THR A 162 -4.83 7.88 -3.08
CA THR A 162 -5.14 9.20 -3.65
C THR A 162 -4.87 9.22 -5.16
N TYR A 163 -3.81 8.58 -5.62
CA TYR A 163 -3.52 8.43 -7.06
C TYR A 163 -4.67 7.72 -7.78
N ASN A 164 -5.09 6.55 -7.29
CA ASN A 164 -6.19 5.79 -7.91
C ASN A 164 -7.51 6.56 -7.87
N LEU A 165 -7.82 7.24 -6.76
CA LEU A 165 -8.99 8.11 -6.69
C LEU A 165 -8.93 9.23 -7.74
N SER A 166 -7.74 9.79 -8.00
CA SER A 166 -7.58 10.87 -8.98
C SER A 166 -7.92 10.44 -10.42
N LEU A 167 -7.87 9.14 -10.72
CA LEU A 167 -8.20 8.63 -12.06
C LEU A 167 -9.67 8.77 -12.42
N ILE A 168 -10.57 9.02 -11.47
CA ILE A 168 -11.99 9.30 -11.75
C ILE A 168 -12.20 10.62 -12.52
N HIS A 169 -11.19 11.49 -12.57
CA HIS A 169 -11.23 12.76 -13.28
C HIS A 169 -10.80 12.67 -14.76
N ILE A 170 -10.41 11.51 -15.21
CA ILE A 170 -9.89 11.27 -16.57
C ILE A 170 -11.01 10.85 -17.51
#